data_75d5e4a8af89987552210ef27ecbc4a2
#
_entry.id   75d5e4a8af89987552210ef27ecbc4a2
#
_cell.length_a   1.000
_cell.length_b   1.000
_cell.length_c   1.000
_cell.angle_alpha   90.00
_cell.angle_beta   90.00
_cell.angle_gamma   90.00
#
_symmetry.space_group_name_H-M   'P 1'
#
loop_
_entity.id
_entity.type
_entity.pdbx_description
1 polymer ?
#
loop_
_entity_poly.entity_id
_entity_poly.type
_entity_poly.pdbx_seq_one_letter_code
_entity_poly.pdbx_strand_id
1 'polypeptide(L)'
;MLKAVLFDLDGTLLPMDQATFMKDYFGRLMRRLAPLGYTPEVFLAAMKAGITAMTINDGSRTNEEAYWEAYAASSGRALSEELPVLDAFYNVEFDEVAAVCGRNPKAAELVRDLKAKGIRVILATNPLFPRIATRKRIRWAGLEPEDFEFYTTFEDIGYCKPNPDYYREVLRRANLDASDCLMVGNDVAEDMMAGAKVGLRGFLLTDCLINTPNADIEQYPHGSFAELGAYIEKLLAEN
;
A
#
# COMPACT_ATOMS: atom_id res chain seq x y z
N MET A 1 10.70 -0.67 23.65
CA MET A 1 11.05 -2.02 23.09
C MET A 1 10.34 -2.18 21.76
N LEU A 2 11.03 -2.60 20.69
CA LEU A 2 10.37 -2.83 19.39
C LEU A 2 9.43 -4.04 19.49
N LYS A 3 8.13 -3.83 19.27
CA LYS A 3 7.09 -4.88 19.33
C LYS A 3 6.54 -5.22 17.95
N ALA A 4 6.56 -4.27 17.02
CA ALA A 4 6.02 -4.47 15.68
C ALA A 4 6.78 -3.70 14.61
N VAL A 5 6.78 -4.27 13.40
CA VAL A 5 7.22 -3.58 12.18
C VAL A 5 6.01 -3.45 11.24
N LEU A 6 5.74 -2.23 10.83
CA LEU A 6 4.76 -1.88 9.83
C LEU A 6 5.48 -1.74 8.49
N PHE A 7 5.10 -2.53 7.51
CA PHE A 7 5.67 -2.44 6.16
C PHE A 7 4.69 -1.80 5.20
N ASP A 8 5.18 -0.93 4.34
CA ASP A 8 4.54 -0.66 3.07
C ASP A 8 4.75 -1.84 2.10
N LEU A 9 4.03 -1.87 0.99
CA LEU A 9 4.11 -2.95 0.00
C LEU A 9 4.83 -2.50 -1.27
N ASP A 10 4.24 -1.54 -1.97
CA ASP A 10 4.61 -1.17 -3.33
C ASP A 10 5.87 -0.28 -3.35
N GLY A 11 6.98 -0.80 -3.88
CA GLY A 11 8.29 -0.16 -3.79
C GLY A 11 9.05 -0.50 -2.49
N THR A 12 8.43 -1.23 -1.56
CA THR A 12 9.01 -1.64 -0.28
C THR A 12 9.26 -3.15 -0.27
N LEU A 13 8.26 -3.97 0.06
CA LEU A 13 8.37 -5.43 0.01
C LEU A 13 8.28 -5.96 -1.42
N LEU A 14 7.53 -5.28 -2.28
CA LEU A 14 7.39 -5.57 -3.70
C LEU A 14 8.09 -4.46 -4.51
N PRO A 15 9.32 -4.66 -4.96
CA PRO A 15 10.03 -3.66 -5.76
C PRO A 15 9.25 -3.32 -7.04
N MET A 16 9.05 -2.03 -7.31
CA MET A 16 8.42 -1.58 -8.55
C MET A 16 8.74 -0.13 -8.87
N ASP A 17 8.65 0.20 -10.14
CA ASP A 17 8.48 1.57 -10.61
C ASP A 17 6.98 1.87 -10.67
N GLN A 18 6.52 2.77 -9.82
CA GLN A 18 5.09 3.06 -9.65
C GLN A 18 4.45 3.58 -10.94
N ALA A 19 5.16 4.39 -11.73
CA ALA A 19 4.63 4.93 -12.98
C ALA A 19 4.42 3.81 -14.03
N THR A 20 5.38 2.91 -14.14
CA THR A 20 5.30 1.73 -15.03
C THR A 20 4.16 0.81 -14.59
N PHE A 21 4.05 0.53 -13.29
CA PHE A 21 2.97 -0.29 -12.74
C PHE A 21 1.60 0.32 -13.05
N MET A 22 1.39 1.60 -12.74
CA MET A 22 0.10 2.27 -12.99
C MET A 22 -0.25 2.33 -14.47
N LYS A 23 0.73 2.53 -15.34
CA LYS A 23 0.53 2.54 -16.79
C LYS A 23 0.06 1.17 -17.32
N ASP A 24 0.71 0.08 -16.90
CA ASP A 24 0.32 -1.26 -17.32
C ASP A 24 -1.04 -1.66 -16.75
N TYR A 25 -1.26 -1.44 -15.45
CA TYR A 25 -2.53 -1.71 -14.78
C TYR A 25 -3.71 -0.97 -15.43
N PHE A 26 -3.61 0.36 -15.59
CA PHE A 26 -4.69 1.14 -16.20
C PHE A 26 -4.88 0.77 -17.68
N GLY A 27 -3.82 0.49 -18.40
CA GLY A 27 -3.90 0.05 -19.79
C GLY A 27 -4.68 -1.26 -19.96
N ARG A 28 -4.46 -2.22 -19.05
CA ARG A 28 -5.20 -3.51 -19.04
C ARG A 28 -6.65 -3.32 -18.63
N LEU A 29 -6.87 -2.59 -17.53
CA LEU A 29 -8.21 -2.32 -17.03
C LEU A 29 -9.06 -1.57 -18.05
N MET A 30 -8.50 -0.57 -18.73
CA MET A 30 -9.15 0.16 -19.81
C MET A 30 -9.55 -0.77 -20.97
N ARG A 31 -8.66 -1.69 -21.39
CA ARG A 31 -9.00 -2.66 -22.44
C ARG A 31 -10.14 -3.57 -22.01
N ARG A 32 -10.20 -3.94 -20.73
CA ARG A 32 -11.28 -4.77 -20.18
C ARG A 32 -12.63 -4.06 -20.15
N LEU A 33 -12.63 -2.74 -19.87
CA LEU A 33 -13.83 -1.92 -19.79
C LEU A 33 -14.28 -1.36 -21.16
N ALA A 34 -13.41 -1.33 -22.15
CA ALA A 34 -13.71 -0.80 -23.49
C ALA A 34 -14.98 -1.41 -24.13
N PRO A 35 -15.26 -2.73 -24.05
CA PRO A 35 -16.49 -3.32 -24.58
C PRO A 35 -17.78 -2.77 -23.94
N LEU A 36 -17.68 -2.22 -22.73
CA LEU A 36 -18.81 -1.53 -22.07
C LEU A 36 -18.98 -0.10 -22.58
N GLY A 37 -18.21 0.34 -23.58
CA GLY A 37 -18.29 1.67 -24.19
C GLY A 37 -17.54 2.76 -23.40
N TYR A 38 -16.52 2.40 -22.62
CA TYR A 38 -15.62 3.38 -22.03
C TYR A 38 -14.68 3.97 -23.08
N THR A 39 -14.58 5.30 -23.08
CA THR A 39 -13.47 6.00 -23.74
C THR A 39 -12.34 6.22 -22.73
N PRO A 40 -11.08 6.42 -23.17
CA PRO A 40 -9.98 6.73 -22.28
C PRO A 40 -10.25 7.90 -21.34
N GLU A 41 -10.92 8.95 -21.83
CA GLU A 41 -11.22 10.16 -21.07
C GLU A 41 -12.21 9.88 -19.93
N VAL A 42 -13.31 9.17 -20.24
CA VAL A 42 -14.34 8.81 -19.24
C VAL A 42 -13.74 7.88 -18.18
N PHE A 43 -12.96 6.87 -18.61
CA PHE A 43 -12.29 5.95 -17.70
C PHE A 43 -11.33 6.69 -16.76
N LEU A 44 -10.42 7.50 -17.30
CA LEU A 44 -9.44 8.22 -16.48
C LEU A 44 -10.09 9.23 -15.53
N ALA A 45 -11.15 9.90 -15.98
CA ALA A 45 -11.92 10.83 -15.14
C ALA A 45 -12.58 10.10 -13.97
N ALA A 46 -13.21 8.94 -14.22
CA ALA A 46 -13.87 8.13 -13.19
C ALA A 46 -12.86 7.58 -12.18
N MET A 47 -11.75 7.01 -12.67
CA MET A 47 -10.65 6.53 -11.82
C MET A 47 -10.10 7.64 -10.92
N LYS A 48 -9.83 8.81 -11.51
CA LYS A 48 -9.33 9.98 -10.77
C LYS A 48 -10.33 10.44 -9.71
N ALA A 49 -11.62 10.49 -10.03
CA ALA A 49 -12.66 10.87 -9.08
C ALA A 49 -12.70 9.92 -7.88
N GLY A 50 -12.69 8.60 -8.13
CA GLY A 50 -12.68 7.58 -7.09
C GLY A 50 -11.42 7.66 -6.21
N ILE A 51 -10.22 7.73 -6.81
CA ILE A 51 -8.97 7.86 -6.06
C ILE A 51 -8.95 9.14 -5.22
N THR A 52 -9.40 10.27 -5.78
CA THR A 52 -9.48 11.52 -5.04
C THR A 52 -10.41 11.40 -3.84
N ALA A 53 -11.59 10.77 -4.02
CA ALA A 53 -12.54 10.56 -2.92
C ALA A 53 -11.96 9.73 -1.78
N MET A 54 -11.17 8.68 -2.09
CA MET A 54 -10.44 7.90 -1.07
C MET A 54 -9.39 8.75 -0.35
N THR A 55 -8.62 9.54 -1.11
CA THR A 55 -7.51 10.34 -0.56
C THR A 55 -7.99 11.40 0.44
N ILE A 56 -9.17 11.98 0.20
CA ILE A 56 -9.76 13.01 1.08
C ILE A 56 -10.77 12.44 2.08
N ASN A 57 -10.95 11.10 2.12
CA ASN A 57 -11.87 10.46 3.04
C ASN A 57 -11.45 10.72 4.49
N ASP A 58 -12.43 11.00 5.33
CA ASP A 58 -12.26 11.39 6.73
C ASP A 58 -12.54 10.25 7.74
N GLY A 59 -12.70 9.04 7.22
CA GLY A 59 -12.98 7.84 8.02
C GLY A 59 -14.45 7.62 8.35
N SER A 60 -15.36 8.49 7.89
CA SER A 60 -16.81 8.32 8.12
C SER A 60 -17.41 7.14 7.36
N ARG A 61 -16.72 6.64 6.36
CA ARG A 61 -17.05 5.48 5.53
C ARG A 61 -15.79 4.78 5.05
N THR A 62 -15.91 3.59 4.45
CA THR A 62 -14.76 2.90 3.86
C THR A 62 -14.27 3.61 2.60
N ASN A 63 -13.03 3.36 2.23
CA ASN A 63 -12.49 3.87 0.97
C ASN A 63 -13.21 3.26 -0.23
N GLU A 64 -13.66 2.01 -0.13
CA GLU A 64 -14.49 1.35 -1.15
C GLU A 64 -15.77 2.13 -1.41
N GLU A 65 -16.50 2.48 -0.36
CA GLU A 65 -17.76 3.26 -0.48
C GLU A 65 -17.50 4.64 -1.10
N ALA A 66 -16.44 5.33 -0.64
CA ALA A 66 -16.05 6.63 -1.18
C ALA A 66 -15.65 6.55 -2.65
N TYR A 67 -14.88 5.52 -3.00
CA TYR A 67 -14.43 5.28 -4.38
C TYR A 67 -15.60 5.04 -5.32
N TRP A 68 -16.47 4.07 -5.02
CA TRP A 68 -17.52 3.68 -5.93
C TRP A 68 -18.60 4.76 -6.12
N GLU A 69 -18.91 5.53 -5.08
CA GLU A 69 -19.83 6.66 -5.22
C GLU A 69 -19.28 7.71 -6.18
N ALA A 70 -18.01 8.13 -5.99
CA ALA A 70 -17.41 9.14 -6.84
C ALA A 70 -17.13 8.63 -8.27
N TYR A 71 -16.74 7.37 -8.41
CA TYR A 71 -16.53 6.71 -9.68
C TYR A 71 -17.84 6.65 -10.50
N ALA A 72 -18.93 6.17 -9.90
CA ALA A 72 -20.24 6.09 -10.56
C ALA A 72 -20.77 7.47 -10.97
N ALA A 73 -20.64 8.46 -10.07
CA ALA A 73 -21.04 9.84 -10.38
C ALA A 73 -20.27 10.42 -11.57
N SER A 74 -18.97 10.10 -11.66
CA SER A 74 -18.10 10.61 -12.75
C SER A 74 -18.29 9.84 -14.06
N SER A 75 -18.47 8.53 -14.02
CA SER A 75 -18.66 7.69 -15.21
C SER A 75 -20.07 7.83 -15.79
N GLY A 76 -21.05 8.18 -14.94
CA GLY A 76 -22.46 8.21 -15.31
C GLY A 76 -23.06 6.82 -15.56
N ARG A 77 -22.42 5.75 -15.06
CA ARG A 77 -22.77 4.35 -15.33
C ARG A 77 -23.28 3.62 -14.10
N ALA A 78 -24.04 2.57 -14.34
CA ALA A 78 -24.53 1.69 -13.29
C ALA A 78 -23.42 0.69 -12.90
N LEU A 79 -22.98 0.71 -11.64
CA LEU A 79 -21.96 -0.20 -11.11
C LEU A 79 -22.34 -1.68 -11.26
N SER A 80 -23.64 -2.00 -11.28
CA SER A 80 -24.13 -3.38 -11.43
C SER A 80 -23.66 -4.07 -12.72
N GLU A 81 -23.39 -3.30 -13.78
CA GLU A 81 -22.87 -3.83 -15.05
C GLU A 81 -21.34 -3.95 -15.05
N GLU A 82 -20.67 -3.12 -14.26
CA GLU A 82 -19.22 -3.00 -14.25
C GLU A 82 -18.56 -3.92 -13.22
N LEU A 83 -19.14 -4.03 -12.02
CA LEU A 83 -18.56 -4.83 -10.94
C LEU A 83 -18.24 -6.27 -11.35
N PRO A 84 -19.10 -7.01 -12.09
CA PRO A 84 -18.73 -8.35 -12.55
C PRO A 84 -17.54 -8.37 -13.52
N VAL A 85 -17.38 -7.32 -14.34
CA VAL A 85 -16.26 -7.20 -15.29
C VAL A 85 -14.96 -6.88 -14.56
N LEU A 86 -15.03 -6.01 -13.55
CA LEU A 86 -13.90 -5.68 -12.69
C LEU A 86 -13.48 -6.86 -11.82
N ASP A 87 -14.45 -7.59 -11.26
CA ASP A 87 -14.18 -8.81 -10.49
C ASP A 87 -13.45 -9.85 -11.36
N ALA A 88 -13.94 -10.09 -12.57
CA ALA A 88 -13.26 -10.98 -13.52
C ALA A 88 -11.84 -10.49 -13.87
N PHE A 89 -11.64 -9.20 -14.06
CA PHE A 89 -10.33 -8.61 -14.29
C PHE A 89 -9.37 -8.89 -13.13
N TYR A 90 -9.78 -8.59 -11.90
CA TYR A 90 -8.94 -8.82 -10.72
C TYR A 90 -8.68 -10.30 -10.46
N ASN A 91 -9.61 -11.19 -10.82
CA ASN A 91 -9.41 -12.63 -10.67
C ASN A 91 -8.42 -13.21 -11.68
N VAL A 92 -8.37 -12.70 -12.90
CA VAL A 92 -7.61 -13.30 -14.00
C VAL A 92 -6.51 -12.38 -14.50
N GLU A 93 -6.86 -11.27 -15.19
CA GLU A 93 -5.90 -10.46 -15.94
C GLU A 93 -4.95 -9.65 -15.07
N PHE A 94 -5.35 -9.32 -13.83
CA PHE A 94 -4.51 -8.57 -12.92
C PHE A 94 -3.19 -9.27 -12.60
N ASP A 95 -3.15 -10.62 -12.63
CA ASP A 95 -1.91 -11.37 -12.41
C ASP A 95 -0.82 -11.08 -13.47
N GLU A 96 -1.21 -10.64 -14.65
CA GLU A 96 -0.26 -10.28 -15.70
C GLU A 96 0.51 -8.99 -15.38
N VAL A 97 -0.05 -8.13 -14.51
CA VAL A 97 0.62 -6.89 -14.05
C VAL A 97 1.88 -7.20 -13.24
N ALA A 98 1.97 -8.39 -12.64
CA ALA A 98 3.18 -8.84 -11.93
C ALA A 98 4.45 -8.78 -12.78
N ALA A 99 4.31 -8.87 -14.13
CA ALA A 99 5.45 -8.84 -15.04
C ALA A 99 6.26 -7.54 -15.02
N VAL A 100 5.66 -6.44 -14.56
CA VAL A 100 6.34 -5.14 -14.41
C VAL A 100 6.84 -4.87 -12.99
N CYS A 101 6.65 -5.82 -12.07
CA CYS A 101 7.17 -5.76 -10.71
C CYS A 101 8.50 -6.52 -10.60
N GLY A 102 9.34 -6.05 -9.68
CA GLY A 102 10.57 -6.74 -9.31
C GLY A 102 10.33 -7.88 -8.33
N ARG A 103 11.42 -8.53 -7.93
CA ARG A 103 11.42 -9.55 -6.87
C ARG A 103 12.50 -9.25 -5.86
N ASN A 104 12.16 -9.39 -4.58
CA ASN A 104 13.11 -9.29 -3.50
C ASN A 104 12.97 -10.50 -2.56
N PRO A 105 13.73 -11.58 -2.76
CA PRO A 105 13.67 -12.76 -1.88
C PRO A 105 13.94 -12.44 -0.41
N LYS A 106 14.76 -11.43 -0.13
CA LYS A 106 15.06 -10.98 1.25
C LYS A 106 13.85 -10.41 1.97
N ALA A 107 12.82 -9.96 1.25
CA ALA A 107 11.59 -9.47 1.88
C ALA A 107 10.88 -10.59 2.66
N ALA A 108 10.71 -11.75 2.02
CA ALA A 108 10.10 -12.92 2.66
C ALA A 108 10.97 -13.49 3.80
N GLU A 109 12.30 -13.48 3.63
CA GLU A 109 13.25 -13.89 4.68
C GLU A 109 13.12 -12.99 5.91
N LEU A 110 13.18 -11.67 5.73
CA LEU A 110 13.07 -10.70 6.83
C LEU A 110 11.76 -10.82 7.59
N VAL A 111 10.63 -10.94 6.88
CA VAL A 111 9.30 -11.10 7.51
C VAL A 111 9.26 -12.37 8.37
N ARG A 112 9.79 -13.50 7.88
CA ARG A 112 9.86 -14.76 8.65
C ARG A 112 10.76 -14.64 9.86
N ASP A 113 11.92 -13.99 9.72
CA ASP A 113 12.87 -13.79 10.82
C ASP A 113 12.27 -12.92 11.93
N LEU A 114 11.56 -11.85 11.58
CA LEU A 114 10.85 -11.00 12.54
C LEU A 114 9.80 -11.82 13.33
N LYS A 115 8.97 -12.59 12.62
CA LYS A 115 7.97 -13.46 13.23
C LYS A 115 8.61 -14.50 14.16
N ALA A 116 9.73 -15.10 13.76
CA ALA A 116 10.47 -16.07 14.57
C ALA A 116 11.03 -15.44 15.86
N LYS A 117 11.35 -14.15 15.85
CA LYS A 117 11.77 -13.36 17.01
C LYS A 117 10.60 -12.83 17.85
N GLY A 118 9.37 -13.17 17.52
CA GLY A 118 8.16 -12.70 18.21
C GLY A 118 7.77 -11.25 17.90
N ILE A 119 8.35 -10.64 16.86
CA ILE A 119 7.98 -9.31 16.40
C ILE A 119 6.74 -9.41 15.51
N ARG A 120 5.75 -8.60 15.82
CA ARG A 120 4.51 -8.53 15.05
C ARG A 120 4.79 -7.84 13.70
N VAL A 121 4.21 -8.36 12.64
CA VAL A 121 4.37 -7.79 11.28
C VAL A 121 3.01 -7.40 10.74
N ILE A 122 2.88 -6.14 10.34
CA ILE A 122 1.65 -5.55 9.82
C ILE A 122 1.95 -4.97 8.44
N LEU A 123 1.06 -5.19 7.47
CA LEU A 123 1.20 -4.57 6.17
C LEU A 123 0.36 -3.30 6.13
N ALA A 124 1.03 -2.17 6.31
CA ALA A 124 0.45 -0.83 6.30
C ALA A 124 0.62 -0.20 4.91
N THR A 125 0.05 -0.84 3.88
CA THR A 125 0.05 -0.32 2.50
C THR A 125 -1.04 0.72 2.28
N ASN A 126 -0.85 1.66 1.32
CA ASN A 126 -1.88 2.64 1.02
C ASN A 126 -3.15 1.94 0.46
N PRO A 127 -4.31 2.05 1.13
CA PRO A 127 -5.49 1.24 0.84
C PRO A 127 -6.30 1.78 -0.35
N LEU A 128 -5.64 1.89 -1.50
CA LEU A 128 -6.22 2.35 -2.76
C LEU A 128 -6.73 1.20 -3.65
N PHE A 129 -6.49 -0.04 -3.25
CA PHE A 129 -6.80 -1.23 -4.02
C PHE A 129 -7.75 -2.17 -3.30
N PRO A 130 -8.59 -2.93 -4.03
CA PRO A 130 -9.40 -3.99 -3.45
C PRO A 130 -8.54 -5.10 -2.85
N ARG A 131 -9.10 -5.77 -1.85
CA ARG A 131 -8.45 -6.87 -1.12
C ARG A 131 -7.86 -7.93 -2.04
N ILE A 132 -8.58 -8.29 -3.09
CA ILE A 132 -8.10 -9.26 -4.07
C ILE A 132 -6.78 -8.82 -4.72
N ALA A 133 -6.69 -7.55 -5.13
CA ALA A 133 -5.48 -6.99 -5.72
C ALA A 133 -4.32 -6.89 -4.71
N THR A 134 -4.63 -6.50 -3.47
CA THR A 134 -3.63 -6.46 -2.39
C THR A 134 -3.08 -7.84 -2.08
N ARG A 135 -3.94 -8.87 -1.95
CA ARG A 135 -3.51 -10.27 -1.74
C ARG A 135 -2.64 -10.80 -2.87
N LYS A 136 -2.94 -10.47 -4.11
CA LYS A 136 -2.11 -10.87 -5.26
C LYS A 136 -0.75 -10.21 -5.20
N ARG A 137 -0.66 -8.91 -4.92
CA ARG A 137 0.63 -8.19 -4.80
C ARG A 137 1.47 -8.70 -3.62
N ILE A 138 0.87 -9.09 -2.52
CA ILE A 138 1.56 -9.77 -1.42
C ILE A 138 2.23 -11.05 -1.95
N ARG A 139 1.52 -11.86 -2.74
CA ARG A 139 2.07 -13.09 -3.32
C ARG A 139 3.17 -12.82 -4.36
N TRP A 140 3.05 -11.75 -5.13
CA TRP A 140 4.12 -11.34 -6.06
C TRP A 140 5.42 -10.97 -5.33
N ALA A 141 5.30 -10.46 -4.10
CA ALA A 141 6.45 -10.21 -3.21
C ALA A 141 7.05 -11.51 -2.60
N GLY A 142 6.46 -12.67 -2.87
CA GLY A 142 6.90 -13.97 -2.31
C GLY A 142 6.44 -14.21 -0.88
N LEU A 143 5.38 -13.53 -0.48
CA LEU A 143 4.74 -13.59 0.84
C LEU A 143 3.31 -14.11 0.70
N GLU A 144 2.72 -14.52 1.83
CA GLU A 144 1.30 -14.82 1.92
C GLU A 144 0.58 -13.80 2.82
N PRO A 145 -0.73 -13.53 2.58
CA PRO A 145 -1.50 -12.65 3.45
C PRO A 145 -1.41 -13.02 4.94
N GLU A 146 -1.27 -14.30 5.24
CA GLU A 146 -1.15 -14.88 6.59
C GLU A 146 0.23 -14.65 7.23
N ASP A 147 1.18 -14.10 6.49
CA ASP A 147 2.46 -13.64 7.04
C ASP A 147 2.31 -12.36 7.85
N PHE A 148 1.25 -11.63 7.63
CA PHE A 148 0.92 -10.40 8.34
C PHE A 148 -0.20 -10.63 9.35
N GLU A 149 -0.15 -9.95 10.49
CA GLU A 149 -1.24 -9.97 11.45
C GLU A 149 -2.54 -9.43 10.85
N PHE A 150 -2.42 -8.35 10.09
CA PHE A 150 -3.43 -7.85 9.14
C PHE A 150 -2.76 -6.97 8.08
N TYR A 151 -3.51 -6.64 7.07
CA TYR A 151 -3.14 -5.70 6.00
C TYR A 151 -4.31 -4.79 5.67
N THR A 152 -4.01 -3.56 5.24
CA THR A 152 -5.03 -2.55 4.91
C THR A 152 -5.48 -2.69 3.46
N THR A 153 -6.80 -2.57 3.25
CA THR A 153 -7.45 -2.56 1.93
C THR A 153 -8.54 -1.50 1.88
N PHE A 154 -9.01 -1.16 0.70
CA PHE A 154 -10.02 -0.10 0.58
C PHE A 154 -11.38 -0.48 1.20
N GLU A 155 -11.67 -1.77 1.37
CA GLU A 155 -12.89 -2.28 2.05
C GLU A 155 -12.85 -2.09 3.57
N ASP A 156 -11.65 -1.95 4.15
CA ASP A 156 -11.50 -2.08 5.60
C ASP A 156 -11.28 -0.74 6.31
N ILE A 157 -10.82 0.29 5.60
CA ILE A 157 -10.37 1.53 6.21
C ILE A 157 -10.90 2.75 5.45
N GLY A 158 -11.12 3.85 6.16
CA GLY A 158 -11.63 5.10 5.61
C GLY A 158 -10.57 6.21 5.53
N TYR A 159 -9.30 5.87 5.61
CA TYR A 159 -8.20 6.82 5.51
C TYR A 159 -7.15 6.31 4.53
N CYS A 160 -6.50 7.24 3.81
CA CYS A 160 -5.35 6.96 2.96
C CYS A 160 -4.10 7.68 3.48
N LYS A 161 -2.93 7.16 3.18
CA LYS A 161 -1.68 7.92 3.28
C LYS A 161 -1.75 9.12 2.30
N PRO A 162 -1.19 10.28 2.61
CA PRO A 162 -0.38 10.63 3.79
C PRO A 162 -1.18 11.20 4.97
N ASN A 163 -2.49 10.92 5.09
CA ASN A 163 -3.27 11.34 6.24
C ASN A 163 -2.77 10.62 7.50
N PRO A 164 -2.33 11.33 8.57
CA PRO A 164 -1.87 10.68 9.80
C PRO A 164 -2.94 9.85 10.51
N ASP A 165 -4.22 10.09 10.26
CA ASP A 165 -5.31 9.29 10.82
C ASP A 165 -5.31 7.85 10.29
N TYR A 166 -4.73 7.61 9.10
CA TYR A 166 -4.43 6.27 8.61
C TYR A 166 -3.58 5.49 9.63
N TYR A 167 -2.47 6.05 10.07
CA TYR A 167 -1.58 5.39 11.04
C TYR A 167 -2.20 5.29 12.44
N ARG A 168 -2.98 6.27 12.87
CA ARG A 168 -3.75 6.17 14.14
C ARG A 168 -4.69 4.98 14.10
N GLU A 169 -5.37 4.78 12.99
CA GLU A 169 -6.30 3.65 12.81
C GLU A 169 -5.55 2.31 12.77
N VAL A 170 -4.43 2.22 12.07
CA VAL A 170 -3.57 1.01 12.04
C VAL A 170 -3.08 0.66 13.45
N LEU A 171 -2.54 1.62 14.19
CA LEU A 171 -2.07 1.45 15.57
C LEU A 171 -3.21 1.05 16.52
N ARG A 172 -4.37 1.68 16.40
CA ARG A 172 -5.57 1.34 17.17
C ARG A 172 -6.01 -0.11 16.95
N ARG A 173 -6.07 -0.56 15.70
CA ARG A 173 -6.41 -1.95 15.35
C ARG A 173 -5.42 -2.95 15.90
N ALA A 174 -4.15 -2.61 15.84
CA ALA A 174 -3.08 -3.43 16.37
C ALA A 174 -3.00 -3.40 17.90
N ASN A 175 -3.68 -2.46 18.56
CA ASN A 175 -3.51 -2.16 19.99
C ASN A 175 -2.03 -1.97 20.35
N LEU A 176 -1.37 -1.05 19.63
CA LEU A 176 0.05 -0.72 19.75
C LEU A 176 0.25 0.78 19.97
N ASP A 177 1.27 1.11 20.75
CA ASP A 177 1.80 2.46 20.83
C ASP A 177 2.81 2.71 19.69
N ALA A 178 2.79 3.92 19.13
CA ALA A 178 3.68 4.29 18.04
C ALA A 178 5.18 4.11 18.40
N SER A 179 5.54 4.38 19.66
CA SER A 179 6.92 4.23 20.17
C SER A 179 7.43 2.78 20.17
N ASP A 180 6.54 1.80 20.14
CA ASP A 180 6.86 0.37 20.07
C ASP A 180 6.96 -0.15 18.63
N CYS A 181 6.76 0.72 17.64
CA CYS A 181 6.67 0.35 16.23
C CYS A 181 7.77 0.99 15.38
N LEU A 182 8.13 0.30 14.30
CA LEU A 182 8.93 0.82 13.20
C LEU A 182 8.09 0.81 11.92
N MET A 183 7.98 1.94 11.25
CA MET A 183 7.43 2.02 9.88
C MET A 183 8.57 1.87 8.89
N VAL A 184 8.44 0.95 7.96
CA VAL A 184 9.37 0.73 6.85
C VAL A 184 8.64 1.00 5.54
N GLY A 185 9.12 1.96 4.77
CA GLY A 185 8.52 2.33 3.50
C GLY A 185 9.51 3.06 2.59
N ASN A 186 9.09 3.38 1.39
CA ASN A 186 9.90 4.02 0.36
C ASN A 186 9.41 5.42 -0.04
N ASP A 187 8.26 5.85 0.48
CA ASP A 187 7.68 7.17 0.19
C ASP A 187 7.88 8.13 1.37
N VAL A 188 8.57 9.25 1.09
CA VAL A 188 8.87 10.25 2.13
C VAL A 188 7.61 10.88 2.69
N ALA A 189 6.63 11.22 1.85
CA ALA A 189 5.39 11.86 2.29
C ALA A 189 4.46 10.88 3.01
N GLU A 190 4.24 9.71 2.39
CA GLU A 190 3.27 8.72 2.84
C GLU A 190 3.74 7.93 4.05
N ASP A 191 5.03 7.55 4.08
CA ASP A 191 5.55 6.66 5.12
C ASP A 191 6.29 7.42 6.22
N MET A 192 7.20 8.32 5.84
CA MET A 192 8.04 9.00 6.83
C MET A 192 7.33 10.18 7.47
N MET A 193 6.90 11.17 6.65
CA MET A 193 6.29 12.40 7.19
C MET A 193 4.94 12.13 7.89
N ALA A 194 4.11 11.28 7.31
CA ALA A 194 2.82 10.94 7.90
C ALA A 194 2.98 10.08 9.17
N GLY A 195 3.89 9.10 9.16
CA GLY A 195 4.20 8.28 10.32
C GLY A 195 4.79 9.10 11.48
N ALA A 196 5.69 10.04 11.19
CA ALA A 196 6.29 10.91 12.19
C ALA A 196 5.25 11.78 12.93
N LYS A 197 4.17 12.22 12.25
CA LYS A 197 3.07 13.00 12.86
C LYS A 197 2.32 12.24 13.97
N VAL A 198 2.41 10.93 14.00
CA VAL A 198 1.81 10.08 15.04
C VAL A 198 2.85 9.48 15.99
N GLY A 199 4.13 9.84 15.85
CA GLY A 199 5.21 9.39 16.70
C GLY A 199 5.84 8.06 16.31
N LEU A 200 5.57 7.54 15.10
CA LEU A 200 6.23 6.36 14.56
C LEU A 200 7.71 6.67 14.26
N ARG A 201 8.57 5.74 14.60
CA ARG A 201 9.93 5.68 14.04
C ARG A 201 9.84 5.18 12.61
N GLY A 202 10.64 5.76 11.70
CA GLY A 202 10.67 5.37 10.30
C GLY A 202 12.03 4.85 9.88
N PHE A 203 12.05 3.93 8.90
CA PHE A 203 13.21 3.60 8.07
C PHE A 203 12.82 3.77 6.61
N LEU A 204 13.51 4.67 5.92
CA LEU A 204 13.24 5.00 4.52
C LEU A 204 14.07 4.10 3.60
N LEU A 205 13.41 3.25 2.83
CA LEU A 205 14.07 2.46 1.79
C LEU A 205 14.40 3.31 0.57
N THR A 206 15.63 3.17 0.09
CA THR A 206 16.14 3.96 -1.04
C THR A 206 16.11 3.20 -2.37
N ASP A 207 15.84 1.89 -2.38
CA ASP A 207 15.86 1.07 -3.60
C ASP A 207 14.78 1.50 -4.63
N CYS A 208 13.60 1.93 -4.16
CA CYS A 208 12.49 2.46 -4.97
C CYS A 208 12.00 3.79 -4.40
N LEU A 209 12.90 4.69 -4.02
CA LEU A 209 12.61 5.93 -3.31
C LEU A 209 11.61 6.83 -4.08
N ILE A 210 10.58 7.28 -3.37
CA ILE A 210 9.67 8.34 -3.79
C ILE A 210 9.84 9.53 -2.84
N ASN A 211 10.33 10.63 -3.39
CA ASN A 211 10.56 11.87 -2.64
C ASN A 211 9.91 13.06 -3.36
N THR A 212 8.59 13.02 -3.52
CA THR A 212 7.80 14.09 -4.13
C THR A 212 7.94 15.44 -3.42
N PRO A 213 8.02 15.50 -2.06
CA PRO A 213 8.26 16.76 -1.36
C PRO A 213 9.66 17.36 -1.58
N ASN A 214 10.58 16.60 -2.19
CA ASN A 214 12.00 16.96 -2.31
C ASN A 214 12.63 17.31 -0.94
N ALA A 215 12.27 16.52 0.06
CA ALA A 215 12.76 16.69 1.43
C ALA A 215 14.20 16.17 1.58
N ASP A 216 14.93 16.70 2.54
CA ASP A 216 16.21 16.15 2.94
C ASP A 216 15.99 14.77 3.61
N ILE A 217 16.49 13.71 3.00
CA ILE A 217 16.33 12.35 3.49
C ILE A 217 17.30 11.99 4.62
N GLU A 218 18.40 12.75 4.80
CA GLU A 218 19.37 12.55 5.87
C GLU A 218 18.77 12.70 7.27
N GLN A 219 17.60 13.33 7.38
CA GLN A 219 16.87 13.44 8.64
C GLN A 219 16.21 12.12 9.07
N TYR A 220 16.11 11.12 8.19
CA TYR A 220 15.53 9.81 8.48
C TYR A 220 16.60 8.72 8.50
N PRO A 221 16.51 7.70 9.38
CA PRO A 221 17.20 6.45 9.13
C PRO A 221 16.81 5.94 7.75
N HIS A 222 17.80 5.72 6.88
CA HIS A 222 17.53 5.31 5.50
C HIS A 222 18.62 4.37 4.99
N GLY A 223 18.33 3.69 3.90
CA GLY A 223 19.26 2.79 3.23
C GLY A 223 18.56 1.81 2.29
N SER A 224 19.37 0.90 1.75
CA SER A 224 18.86 -0.21 0.92
C SER A 224 18.14 -1.26 1.79
N PHE A 225 17.41 -2.14 1.13
CA PHE A 225 16.77 -3.28 1.81
C PHE A 225 17.81 -4.19 2.50
N ALA A 226 19.03 -4.25 2.01
CA ALA A 226 20.10 -5.01 2.64
C ALA A 226 20.55 -4.40 3.98
N GLU A 227 20.46 -3.08 4.13
CA GLU A 227 20.86 -2.35 5.34
C GLU A 227 19.72 -2.33 6.38
N LEU A 228 18.48 -2.47 5.97
CA LEU A 228 17.31 -2.52 6.84
C LEU A 228 17.43 -3.62 7.91
N GLY A 229 17.87 -4.83 7.52
CA GLY A 229 18.05 -5.93 8.47
C GLY A 229 19.00 -5.58 9.60
N ALA A 230 20.16 -5.00 9.29
CA ALA A 230 21.13 -4.57 10.29
C ALA A 230 20.57 -3.45 11.20
N TYR A 231 19.79 -2.53 10.65
CA TYR A 231 19.14 -1.49 11.43
C TYR A 231 18.13 -2.06 12.43
N ILE A 232 17.31 -3.03 11.99
CA ILE A 232 16.34 -3.70 12.88
C ILE A 232 17.06 -4.47 13.99
N GLU A 233 18.12 -5.22 13.67
CA GLU A 233 18.93 -5.95 14.68
C GLU A 233 19.49 -4.98 15.73
N LYS A 234 19.98 -3.83 15.32
CA LYS A 234 20.44 -2.78 16.24
C LYS A 234 19.31 -2.34 17.17
N LEU A 235 18.12 -2.06 16.65
CA LEU A 235 16.96 -1.67 17.47
C LEU A 235 16.53 -2.75 18.46
N LEU A 236 16.66 -4.02 18.08
CA LEU A 236 16.34 -5.15 18.97
C LEU A 236 17.38 -5.32 20.08
N ALA A 237 18.65 -4.99 19.83
CA ALA A 237 19.73 -5.07 20.81
C ALA A 237 19.71 -3.91 21.81
N GLU A 238 19.13 -2.76 21.47
CA GLU A 238 19.00 -1.57 22.34
C GLU A 238 17.87 -1.71 23.37
N ASN A 239 17.15 -2.82 23.38
CA ASN A 239 16.01 -3.14 24.25
C ASN A 239 16.35 -4.29 25.19
#